data_3c5dc7f4abc40ecb7f27d636b3f6f94d
#
_entry.id   3c5dc7f4abc40ecb7f27d636b3f6f94d
#
_cell.length_a   1.000
_cell.length_b   1.000
_cell.length_c   1.000
_cell.angle_alpha   90.00
_cell.angle_beta   90.00
_cell.angle_gamma   90.00
#
_symmetry.space_group_name_H-M   'P 1'
#
loop_
_entity.id
_entity.type
_entity.pdbx_description
1 polymer ?
#
loop_
_entity_poly.entity_id
_entity_poly.type
_entity_poly.pdbx_seq_one_letter_code
_entity_poly.pdbx_strand_id
1 'polypeptide(L)'
;MPYESTWTIYAGDTDYSGRIYTPVVIDYVIRTLADFRTSVGFPDRRFETGPVVPPARHIDIEYLGAIRVDDELTIALTPTVGSTSVTHAFTGTVDGTVVVDGELTVVFIDTETEEPVPVPEDLVPALRSIAADAPET
;
A
#
# COMPACT_ATOMS: atom_id res chain seq x y z
N MET A 1 -9.59 -1.26 -11.53
CA MET A 1 -8.86 -2.52 -11.23
C MET A 1 -7.85 -2.25 -10.13
N PRO A 2 -7.89 -2.99 -9.02
CA PRO A 2 -6.87 -2.83 -7.98
C PRO A 2 -5.47 -3.09 -8.54
N TYR A 3 -4.48 -2.47 -7.93
CA TYR A 3 -3.10 -2.78 -8.23
C TYR A 3 -2.65 -3.95 -7.37
N GLU A 4 -2.04 -4.95 -7.95
CA GLU A 4 -1.63 -6.16 -7.23
C GLU A 4 -0.14 -6.44 -7.40
N SER A 5 0.48 -6.92 -6.32
CA SER A 5 1.81 -7.50 -6.34
C SER A 5 1.79 -8.81 -5.54
N THR A 6 2.52 -9.80 -6.01
CA THR A 6 2.62 -11.08 -5.32
C THR A 6 4.03 -11.25 -4.76
N TRP A 7 4.09 -11.62 -3.50
CA TRP A 7 5.34 -11.74 -2.75
C TRP A 7 5.48 -13.16 -2.20
N THR A 8 6.65 -13.76 -2.40
CA THR A 8 6.95 -15.05 -1.79
C THR A 8 7.41 -14.80 -0.36
N ILE A 9 6.84 -15.53 0.58
CA ILE A 9 7.20 -15.43 1.99
C ILE A 9 8.37 -16.37 2.25
N TYR A 10 9.48 -15.80 2.69
CA TYR A 10 10.69 -16.56 2.99
C TYR A 10 10.85 -16.75 4.49
N ALA A 11 11.76 -17.65 4.88
CA ALA A 11 12.00 -17.94 6.29
C ALA A 11 12.32 -16.68 7.11
N GLY A 12 13.04 -15.71 6.51
CA GLY A 12 13.37 -14.45 7.17
C GLY A 12 12.18 -13.56 7.47
N ASP A 13 11.03 -13.83 6.86
CA ASP A 13 9.80 -13.08 7.10
C ASP A 13 8.98 -13.66 8.25
N THR A 14 9.40 -14.80 8.82
CA THR A 14 8.62 -15.52 9.83
C THR A 14 9.23 -15.37 11.21
N ASP A 15 8.44 -15.68 12.23
CA ASP A 15 8.90 -15.68 13.62
C ASP A 15 8.89 -17.08 14.22
N TYR A 16 8.98 -17.15 15.55
CA TYR A 16 9.01 -18.41 16.29
C TYR A 16 7.81 -19.32 16.04
N SER A 17 6.68 -18.75 15.57
CA SER A 17 5.45 -19.52 15.33
C SER A 17 5.44 -20.21 13.98
N GLY A 18 6.42 -19.96 13.12
CA GLY A 18 6.44 -20.44 11.74
C GLY A 18 5.50 -19.64 10.82
N ARG A 19 4.92 -18.57 11.33
CA ARG A 19 4.05 -17.67 10.57
C ARG A 19 4.75 -16.35 10.33
N ILE A 20 4.21 -15.56 9.42
CA ILE A 20 4.78 -14.25 9.13
C ILE A 20 4.90 -13.43 10.41
N TYR A 21 6.04 -12.76 10.57
CA TYR A 21 6.22 -11.83 11.67
C TYR A 21 5.27 -10.65 11.44
N THR A 22 4.43 -10.36 12.44
CA THR A 22 3.30 -9.44 12.30
C THR A 22 3.59 -8.16 11.53
N PRO A 23 4.65 -7.38 11.83
CA PRO A 23 4.89 -6.12 11.10
C PRO A 23 5.37 -6.30 9.67
N VAL A 24 5.76 -7.50 9.26
CA VAL A 24 6.27 -7.73 7.91
C VAL A 24 5.16 -7.60 6.86
N VAL A 25 3.91 -7.89 7.21
CA VAL A 25 2.79 -7.68 6.30
C VAL A 25 2.69 -6.21 5.90
N ILE A 26 2.86 -5.31 6.86
CA ILE A 26 2.84 -3.87 6.61
C ILE A 26 3.95 -3.49 5.64
N ASP A 27 5.13 -4.06 5.80
CA ASP A 27 6.26 -3.84 4.90
C ASP A 27 5.88 -4.23 3.46
N TYR A 28 5.24 -5.38 3.28
CA TYR A 28 4.81 -5.82 1.95
C TYR A 28 3.70 -4.93 1.37
N VAL A 29 2.81 -4.41 2.20
CA VAL A 29 1.81 -3.43 1.74
C VAL A 29 2.51 -2.17 1.22
N ILE A 30 3.49 -1.67 1.97
CA ILE A 30 4.25 -0.47 1.58
C ILE A 30 5.07 -0.74 0.31
N ARG A 31 5.68 -1.93 0.19
CA ARG A 31 6.42 -2.32 -1.02
C ARG A 31 5.49 -2.40 -2.23
N THR A 32 4.27 -2.89 -2.05
CA THR A 32 3.29 -2.94 -3.13
C THR A 32 2.91 -1.52 -3.57
N LEU A 33 2.75 -0.61 -2.61
CA LEU A 33 2.48 0.79 -2.91
C LEU A 33 3.67 1.43 -3.66
N ALA A 34 4.90 1.13 -3.24
CA ALA A 34 6.10 1.62 -3.92
C ALA A 34 6.18 1.08 -5.36
N ASP A 35 5.83 -0.18 -5.57
CA ASP A 35 5.78 -0.76 -6.91
C ASP A 35 4.78 -0.03 -7.80
N PHE A 36 3.59 0.23 -7.27
CA PHE A 36 2.56 0.99 -8.00
C PHE A 36 3.08 2.37 -8.37
N ARG A 37 3.60 3.12 -7.40
CA ARG A 37 4.09 4.47 -7.62
C ARG A 37 5.22 4.49 -8.65
N THR A 38 6.14 3.54 -8.55
CA THR A 38 7.24 3.42 -9.51
C THR A 38 6.71 3.19 -10.92
N SER A 39 5.69 2.34 -11.06
CA SER A 39 5.10 2.01 -12.37
C SER A 39 4.45 3.22 -13.06
N VAL A 40 4.10 4.25 -12.30
CA VAL A 40 3.42 5.45 -12.83
C VAL A 40 4.29 6.71 -12.75
N GLY A 41 5.60 6.53 -12.57
CA GLY A 41 6.54 7.65 -12.62
C GLY A 41 6.82 8.33 -11.29
N PHE A 42 6.44 7.70 -10.16
CA PHE A 42 6.67 8.21 -8.83
C PHE A 42 7.51 7.23 -8.00
N PRO A 43 8.76 6.92 -8.42
CA PRO A 43 9.63 6.09 -7.60
C PRO A 43 10.01 6.83 -6.31
N ASP A 44 10.41 6.07 -5.30
CA ASP A 44 10.77 6.63 -3.98
C ASP A 44 11.80 7.75 -4.08
N ARG A 45 12.75 7.63 -5.01
CA ARG A 45 13.77 8.66 -5.22
C ARG A 45 13.16 10.02 -5.56
N ARG A 46 12.05 10.03 -6.28
CA ARG A 46 11.38 11.27 -6.64
C ARG A 46 10.87 12.01 -5.41
N PHE A 47 10.36 11.27 -4.43
CA PHE A 47 9.94 11.87 -3.16
C PHE A 47 11.14 12.27 -2.32
N GLU A 48 12.18 11.43 -2.28
CA GLU A 48 13.38 11.70 -1.48
C GLU A 48 14.06 13.01 -1.90
N THR A 49 14.08 13.31 -3.19
CA THR A 49 14.74 14.52 -3.71
C THR A 49 13.79 15.67 -3.96
N GLY A 50 12.49 15.46 -3.81
CA GLY A 50 11.49 16.50 -4.07
C GLY A 50 11.05 17.24 -2.82
N PRO A 51 10.21 18.28 -3.01
CA PRO A 51 9.71 19.08 -1.89
C PRO A 51 8.49 18.48 -1.19
N VAL A 52 7.92 17.38 -1.71
CA VAL A 52 6.70 16.79 -1.21
C VAL A 52 6.95 15.32 -0.90
N VAL A 53 6.47 14.86 0.25
CA VAL A 53 6.56 13.45 0.64
C VAL A 53 5.22 12.99 1.22
N PRO A 54 4.88 11.70 1.06
CA PRO A 54 3.62 11.14 1.57
C PRO A 54 3.83 10.25 2.80
N PRO A 55 4.12 10.80 3.99
CA PRO A 55 4.26 9.94 5.17
C PRO A 55 2.95 9.23 5.50
N ALA A 56 3.08 8.04 6.08
CA ALA A 56 1.94 7.32 6.60
C ALA A 56 1.39 8.03 7.83
N ARG A 57 0.09 8.22 7.86
CA ARG A 57 -0.59 8.87 8.97
C ARG A 57 -1.40 7.88 9.80
N HIS A 58 -1.98 6.89 9.16
CA HIS A 58 -2.84 5.92 9.81
C HIS A 58 -2.70 4.58 9.13
N ILE A 59 -2.68 3.53 9.93
CA ILE A 59 -2.73 2.17 9.41
C ILE A 59 -3.67 1.35 10.28
N ASP A 60 -4.50 0.55 9.61
CA ASP A 60 -5.43 -0.36 10.25
C ASP A 60 -5.26 -1.69 9.53
N ILE A 61 -5.09 -2.76 10.27
CA ILE A 61 -4.85 -4.08 9.68
C ILE A 61 -5.48 -5.16 10.54
N GLU A 62 -6.14 -6.11 9.88
CA GLU A 62 -6.73 -7.25 10.52
C GLU A 62 -6.15 -8.53 9.91
N TYR A 63 -5.69 -9.42 10.76
CA TYR A 63 -5.11 -10.70 10.36
C TYR A 63 -6.20 -11.76 10.46
N LEU A 64 -6.59 -12.31 9.31
CA LEU A 64 -7.73 -13.20 9.18
C LEU A 64 -7.32 -14.67 9.01
N GLY A 65 -6.07 -14.92 8.68
CA GLY A 65 -5.57 -16.27 8.47
C GLY A 65 -4.06 -16.34 8.55
N ALA A 66 -3.52 -17.53 8.60
CA ALA A 66 -2.09 -17.75 8.72
C ALA A 66 -1.39 -17.52 7.38
N ILE A 67 -0.23 -16.87 7.46
CA ILE A 67 0.69 -16.71 6.33
C ILE A 67 2.00 -17.37 6.74
N ARG A 68 2.46 -18.33 5.93
CA ARG A 68 3.60 -19.18 6.28
C ARG A 68 4.70 -19.09 5.24
N VAL A 69 5.86 -19.63 5.60
CA VAL A 69 6.98 -19.74 4.67
C VAL A 69 6.54 -20.42 3.38
N ASP A 70 7.05 -19.94 2.25
CA ASP A 70 6.76 -20.41 0.89
C ASP A 70 5.34 -20.07 0.39
N ASP A 71 4.50 -19.42 1.19
CA ASP A 71 3.23 -18.91 0.69
C ASP A 71 3.49 -17.78 -0.32
N GLU A 72 2.62 -17.69 -1.31
CA GLU A 72 2.56 -16.56 -2.24
C GLU A 72 1.47 -15.61 -1.74
N LEU A 73 1.90 -14.46 -1.22
CA LEU A 73 0.97 -13.45 -0.70
C LEU A 73 0.73 -12.40 -1.77
N THR A 74 -0.51 -12.28 -2.22
CA THR A 74 -0.90 -11.24 -3.19
C THR A 74 -1.55 -10.09 -2.44
N ILE A 75 -0.93 -8.92 -2.52
CA ILE A 75 -1.48 -7.68 -1.95
C ILE A 75 -2.17 -6.91 -3.06
N ALA A 76 -3.42 -6.54 -2.84
CA ALA A 76 -4.22 -5.72 -3.76
C ALA A 76 -4.50 -4.37 -3.11
N LEU A 77 -4.24 -3.29 -3.82
CA LEU A 77 -4.45 -1.92 -3.35
C LEU A 77 -5.59 -1.25 -4.10
N THR A 78 -6.48 -0.61 -3.36
CA THR A 78 -7.61 0.14 -3.91
C THR A 78 -7.65 1.51 -3.22
N PRO A 79 -7.16 2.58 -3.87
CA PRO A 79 -7.07 3.88 -3.23
C PRO A 79 -8.37 4.68 -3.30
N THR A 80 -8.56 5.55 -2.31
CA THR A 80 -9.53 6.62 -2.32
C THR A 80 -8.76 7.93 -2.19
N VAL A 81 -8.91 8.81 -3.15
CA VAL A 81 -8.14 10.04 -3.24
C VAL A 81 -8.90 11.18 -2.56
N GLY A 82 -8.28 11.79 -1.56
CA GLY A 82 -8.74 13.03 -0.95
C GLY A 82 -8.01 14.23 -1.54
N SER A 83 -8.14 15.40 -0.91
CA SER A 83 -7.45 16.60 -1.39
C SER A 83 -5.96 16.58 -1.06
N THR A 84 -5.59 16.18 0.16
CA THR A 84 -4.20 16.13 0.62
C THR A 84 -3.77 14.72 1.02
N SER A 85 -4.68 13.76 0.99
CA SER A 85 -4.43 12.41 1.47
C SER A 85 -4.93 11.35 0.49
N VAL A 86 -4.39 10.15 0.62
CA VAL A 86 -4.89 8.97 -0.09
C VAL A 86 -5.02 7.85 0.92
N THR A 87 -6.19 7.23 0.95
CA THR A 87 -6.41 6.03 1.77
C THR A 87 -6.39 4.83 0.86
N HIS A 88 -5.42 3.95 1.10
CA HIS A 88 -5.28 2.71 0.33
C HIS A 88 -5.92 1.57 1.12
N ALA A 89 -7.10 1.13 0.68
CA ALA A 89 -7.64 -0.12 1.17
C ALA A 89 -6.80 -1.25 0.59
N PHE A 90 -6.49 -2.25 1.40
CA PHE A 90 -5.71 -3.38 0.91
C PHE A 90 -6.27 -4.70 1.39
N THR A 91 -6.07 -5.73 0.58
CA THR A 91 -6.30 -7.12 0.95
C THR A 91 -5.06 -7.90 0.62
N GLY A 92 -4.80 -8.93 1.44
CA GLY A 92 -3.78 -9.92 1.13
C GLY A 92 -4.44 -11.29 1.00
N THR A 93 -4.09 -12.02 -0.04
CA THR A 93 -4.64 -13.36 -0.27
C THR A 93 -3.53 -14.39 -0.43
N VAL A 94 -3.81 -15.60 0.05
CA VAL A 94 -2.98 -16.78 -0.17
C VAL A 94 -3.91 -17.85 -0.71
N ASP A 95 -3.58 -18.42 -1.87
CA ASP A 95 -4.38 -19.44 -2.54
C ASP A 95 -5.87 -19.03 -2.65
N GLY A 96 -6.10 -17.75 -2.99
CA GLY A 96 -7.45 -17.23 -3.19
C GLY A 96 -8.22 -16.91 -1.92
N THR A 97 -7.65 -17.17 -0.75
CA THR A 97 -8.31 -16.88 0.53
C THR A 97 -7.76 -15.57 1.11
N VAL A 98 -8.64 -14.67 1.52
CA VAL A 98 -8.22 -13.42 2.18
C VAL A 98 -7.66 -13.75 3.56
N VAL A 99 -6.40 -13.42 3.78
CA VAL A 99 -5.70 -13.68 5.05
C VAL A 99 -5.40 -12.41 5.83
N VAL A 100 -5.53 -11.25 5.16
CA VAL A 100 -5.34 -9.95 5.83
C VAL A 100 -6.12 -8.90 5.06
N ASP A 101 -6.66 -7.92 5.78
CA ASP A 101 -7.22 -6.73 5.16
C ASP A 101 -6.99 -5.50 6.04
N GLY A 102 -7.17 -4.34 5.46
CA GLY A 102 -7.00 -3.11 6.19
C GLY A 102 -6.93 -1.90 5.29
N GLU A 103 -6.41 -0.83 5.85
CA GLU A 103 -6.19 0.41 5.08
C GLU A 103 -5.00 1.18 5.61
N LEU A 104 -4.35 1.88 4.70
CA LEU A 104 -3.20 2.73 4.98
C LEU A 104 -3.51 4.11 4.42
N THR A 105 -3.48 5.13 5.28
CA THR A 105 -3.66 6.52 4.84
C THR A 105 -2.32 7.23 4.85
N VAL A 106 -1.98 7.84 3.72
CA VAL A 106 -0.82 8.71 3.60
C VAL A 106 -1.30 10.14 3.41
N VAL A 107 -0.54 11.10 3.91
CA VAL A 107 -0.83 12.53 3.72
C VAL A 107 0.38 13.15 3.04
N PHE A 108 0.12 13.90 1.97
CA PHE A 108 1.19 14.58 1.27
C PHE A 108 1.51 15.88 2.00
N ILE A 109 2.77 16.08 2.34
CA ILE A 109 3.24 17.26 3.06
C ILE A 109 4.41 17.90 2.35
N ASP A 110 4.57 19.19 2.59
CA ASP A 110 5.78 19.92 2.21
C ASP A 110 6.90 19.56 3.20
N THR A 111 8.08 19.23 2.68
CA THR A 111 9.18 18.76 3.53
C THR A 111 9.77 19.84 4.42
N GLU A 112 9.60 21.11 4.07
CA GLU A 112 10.14 22.23 4.88
C GLU A 112 9.15 22.66 5.95
N THR A 113 7.89 22.85 5.58
CA THR A 113 6.88 23.36 6.50
C THR A 113 6.15 22.26 7.26
N GLU A 114 6.20 21.01 6.76
CA GLU A 114 5.46 19.86 7.25
C GLU A 114 3.94 20.07 7.18
N GLU A 115 3.51 21.04 6.38
CA GLU A 115 2.09 21.30 6.18
C GLU A 115 1.51 20.41 5.09
N PRO A 116 0.24 19.98 5.20
CA PRO A 116 -0.40 19.23 4.13
C PRO A 116 -0.46 20.03 2.83
N VAL A 117 -0.22 19.32 1.73
CA VAL A 117 -0.30 19.88 0.38
C VAL A 117 -1.17 18.97 -0.48
N PRO A 118 -1.69 19.47 -1.60
CA PRO A 118 -2.50 18.64 -2.48
C PRO A 118 -1.73 17.40 -2.98
N VAL A 119 -2.47 16.31 -3.17
CA VAL A 119 -1.93 15.12 -3.83
C VAL A 119 -1.36 15.56 -5.18
N PRO A 120 -0.13 15.13 -5.55
CA PRO A 120 0.46 15.52 -6.82
C PRO A 120 -0.50 15.33 -7.99
N GLU A 121 -0.65 16.39 -8.79
CA GLU A 121 -1.64 16.46 -9.86
C GLU A 121 -1.49 15.33 -10.87
N ASP A 122 -0.26 14.98 -11.20
CA ASP A 122 0.03 13.92 -12.17
C ASP A 122 -0.07 12.52 -11.57
N LEU A 123 -0.17 12.39 -10.25
CA LEU A 123 -0.40 11.09 -9.59
C LEU A 123 -1.91 10.78 -9.51
N VAL A 124 -2.78 11.78 -9.43
CA VAL A 124 -4.21 11.58 -9.24
C VAL A 124 -4.85 10.69 -10.31
N PRO A 125 -4.62 10.91 -11.62
CA PRO A 125 -5.22 10.03 -12.63
C PRO A 125 -4.79 8.58 -12.48
N ALA A 126 -3.52 8.34 -12.14
CA ALA A 126 -2.99 6.99 -11.94
C ALA A 126 -3.68 6.31 -10.76
N LEU A 127 -3.84 7.04 -9.65
CA LEU A 127 -4.55 6.51 -8.48
C LEU A 127 -6.00 6.19 -8.82
N ARG A 128 -6.66 7.05 -9.57
CA ARG A 128 -8.05 6.82 -9.97
C ARG A 128 -8.20 5.62 -10.88
N SER A 129 -7.18 5.30 -11.66
CA SER A 129 -7.21 4.16 -12.57
C SER A 129 -7.25 2.82 -11.84
N ILE A 130 -6.78 2.76 -10.60
CA ILE A 130 -6.78 1.55 -9.78
C ILE A 130 -7.79 1.63 -8.62
N ALA A 131 -8.52 2.73 -8.51
CA ALA A 131 -9.57 2.87 -7.50
C ALA A 131 -10.67 1.85 -7.75
N ALA A 132 -11.43 1.53 -6.69
CA ALA A 132 -12.62 0.72 -6.86
C ALA A 132 -13.51 1.36 -7.90
N ASP A 133 -14.06 0.54 -8.81
CA ASP A 133 -15.03 1.05 -9.76
C ASP A 133 -16.17 1.66 -8.97
N ALA A 134 -16.40 2.96 -9.17
CA ALA A 134 -17.59 3.58 -8.62
C ALA A 134 -18.79 2.81 -9.19
N PRO A 135 -19.83 2.56 -8.37
CA PRO A 135 -21.02 1.96 -8.92
C PRO A 135 -21.46 2.77 -10.13
N GLU A 136 -21.68 2.08 -11.22
CA GLU A 136 -22.21 2.73 -12.40
C GLU A 136 -23.52 3.40 -12.02
N THR A 137 -23.55 4.69 -12.09
CA THR A 137 -24.76 5.46 -11.79
C THR A 137 -25.50 5.76 -13.06
#